data_9b1609373dfb7694bbb023265fe90240
#
_entry.id   9b1609373dfb7694bbb023265fe90240
#
_cell.length_a   1.000
_cell.length_b   1.000
_cell.length_c   1.000
_cell.angle_alpha   90.00
_cell.angle_beta   90.00
_cell.angle_gamma   90.00
#
_symmetry.space_group_name_H-M   'P 1'
#
loop_
_entity.id
_entity.type
_entity.pdbx_description
1 polymer ?
#
loop_
_entity_poly.entity_id
_entity_poly.type
_entity_poly.pdbx_seq_one_letter_code
_entity_poly.pdbx_strand_id
1 'polypeptide(L)'
;MKKICCYLILLSFSFTFAQNKPTFSVVGNAINKESLLKNKRLDVSKIKVENISNKPIFLVWETVSNTFPKEWDCSMCQHGACQIGIPKGSVFSKLNPDQQGFIAIHVIPVNKIGNGTVKFKIYDKANPAYSKILTFEVEVL
;
A
#
# COMPACT_ATOMS: atom_id res chain seq x y z
N MET A 1 -33.25 12.60 62.90
CA MET A 1 -32.61 13.28 61.74
C MET A 1 -31.59 12.27 61.11
N LYS A 2 -31.99 11.63 60.01
CA LYS A 2 -31.14 10.67 59.27
C LYS A 2 -30.36 11.42 58.20
N LYS A 3 -29.03 11.47 58.30
CA LYS A 3 -28.15 12.03 57.23
C LYS A 3 -27.97 11.00 56.13
N ILE A 4 -28.55 11.25 54.97
CA ILE A 4 -28.35 10.48 53.74
C ILE A 4 -27.03 10.95 53.14
N CYS A 5 -26.00 10.12 53.17
CA CYS A 5 -24.73 10.34 52.49
C CYS A 5 -24.86 9.88 51.02
N CYS A 6 -25.05 10.79 50.08
CA CYS A 6 -25.00 10.51 48.63
C CYS A 6 -23.53 10.25 48.21
N TYR A 7 -23.19 9.01 48.02
CA TYR A 7 -21.94 8.63 47.32
C TYR A 7 -22.15 8.82 45.81
N LEU A 8 -21.61 9.91 45.27
CA LEU A 8 -21.47 10.14 43.84
C LEU A 8 -20.30 9.25 43.34
N ILE A 9 -20.62 8.09 42.79
CA ILE A 9 -19.66 7.25 42.09
C ILE A 9 -19.42 7.90 40.73
N LEU A 10 -18.32 8.64 40.59
CA LEU A 10 -17.79 9.11 39.30
C LEU A 10 -17.24 7.90 38.56
N LEU A 11 -18.06 7.29 37.66
CA LEU A 11 -17.59 6.36 36.66
C LEU A 11 -16.73 7.14 35.65
N SER A 12 -15.43 7.19 35.86
CA SER A 12 -14.46 7.64 34.87
C SER A 12 -14.38 6.58 33.77
N PHE A 13 -15.14 6.77 32.67
CA PHE A 13 -14.95 6.04 31.44
C PHE A 13 -13.59 6.40 30.85
N SER A 14 -12.58 5.63 31.16
CA SER A 14 -11.30 5.70 30.47
C SER A 14 -11.50 5.17 29.05
N PHE A 15 -11.74 6.07 28.08
CA PHE A 15 -11.64 5.76 26.66
C PHE A 15 -10.18 5.45 26.36
N THR A 16 -9.81 4.19 26.45
CA THR A 16 -8.55 3.72 25.88
C THR A 16 -8.69 3.81 24.35
N PHE A 17 -8.21 4.91 23.77
CA PHE A 17 -7.93 4.95 22.34
C PHE A 17 -6.89 3.86 22.09
N ALA A 18 -7.33 2.72 21.55
CA ALA A 18 -6.42 1.74 21.01
C ALA A 18 -5.64 2.43 19.88
N GLN A 19 -4.43 2.91 20.18
CA GLN A 19 -3.53 3.43 19.17
C GLN A 19 -3.30 2.30 18.18
N ASN A 20 -3.81 2.45 16.95
CA ASN A 20 -3.59 1.51 15.86
C ASN A 20 -2.10 1.50 15.52
N LYS A 21 -1.35 0.67 16.25
CA LYS A 21 0.09 0.52 16.03
C LYS A 21 0.32 -0.02 14.62
N PRO A 22 1.19 0.62 13.83
CA PRO A 22 1.53 0.12 12.50
C PRO A 22 2.02 -1.33 12.55
N THR A 23 1.50 -2.17 11.66
CA THR A 23 1.95 -3.56 11.51
C THR A 23 2.95 -3.72 10.37
N PHE A 24 3.05 -2.71 9.50
CA PHE A 24 4.01 -2.68 8.39
C PHE A 24 4.57 -1.27 8.17
N SER A 25 5.69 -1.19 7.49
CA SER A 25 6.32 0.06 7.03
C SER A 25 6.66 -0.02 5.55
N VAL A 26 6.80 1.14 4.91
CA VAL A 26 7.39 1.23 3.56
C VAL A 26 8.91 1.32 3.72
N VAL A 27 9.64 0.49 2.97
CA VAL A 27 11.11 0.50 2.96
C VAL A 27 11.58 1.55 1.94
N GLY A 28 12.17 2.61 2.43
CA GLY A 28 12.60 3.74 1.61
C GLY A 28 11.44 4.68 1.24
N ASN A 29 11.32 5.03 -0.04
CA ASN A 29 10.33 6.00 -0.51
C ASN A 29 9.03 5.32 -0.96
N ALA A 30 7.90 5.88 -0.57
CA ALA A 30 6.57 5.45 -1.03
C ALA A 30 6.21 5.97 -2.44
N ILE A 31 7.05 6.83 -3.02
CA ILE A 31 6.91 7.35 -4.39
C ILE A 31 8.12 6.89 -5.19
N ASN A 32 7.87 6.20 -6.30
CA ASN A 32 8.89 5.84 -7.27
C ASN A 32 8.65 6.57 -8.57
N LYS A 33 9.72 7.19 -9.13
CA LYS A 33 9.67 7.98 -10.36
C LYS A 33 10.62 7.38 -11.37
N GLU A 34 10.10 7.11 -12.56
CA GLU A 34 10.85 6.53 -13.66
C GLU A 34 10.71 7.40 -14.91
N SER A 35 11.79 7.53 -15.66
CA SER A 35 11.81 8.17 -16.98
C SER A 35 12.46 7.22 -17.98
N LEU A 36 11.82 7.00 -19.13
CA LEU A 36 12.32 6.09 -20.17
C LEU A 36 12.01 6.61 -21.57
N LEU A 37 12.79 6.16 -22.54
CA LEU A 37 12.53 6.45 -23.94
C LEU A 37 11.38 5.59 -24.46
N LYS A 38 10.58 6.11 -25.41
CA LYS A 38 9.41 5.43 -25.98
C LYS A 38 9.68 4.05 -26.63
N ASN A 39 10.91 3.79 -27.04
CA ASN A 39 11.36 2.52 -27.62
C ASN A 39 12.01 1.58 -26.59
N LYS A 40 12.01 1.96 -25.33
CA LYS A 40 12.51 1.16 -24.21
C LYS A 40 11.35 0.63 -23.39
N ARG A 41 11.62 -0.35 -22.55
CA ARG A 41 10.68 -0.84 -21.55
C ARG A 41 11.21 -0.58 -20.15
N LEU A 42 10.30 -0.34 -19.23
CA LEU A 42 10.59 -0.33 -17.80
C LEU A 42 10.44 -1.77 -17.31
N ASP A 43 11.56 -2.44 -17.08
CA ASP A 43 11.56 -3.85 -16.68
C ASP A 43 10.98 -4.02 -15.27
N VAL A 44 11.35 -3.15 -14.35
CA VAL A 44 10.84 -3.19 -12.96
C VAL A 44 10.99 -1.82 -12.32
N SER A 45 9.85 -1.27 -11.85
CA SER A 45 9.81 -0.22 -10.84
C SER A 45 9.16 -0.80 -9.58
N LYS A 46 9.81 -0.72 -8.42
CA LYS A 46 9.45 -1.50 -7.23
C LYS A 46 9.45 -0.64 -5.96
N ILE A 47 8.38 -0.77 -5.17
CA ILE A 47 8.32 -0.24 -3.80
C ILE A 47 8.19 -1.43 -2.85
N LYS A 48 9.05 -1.48 -1.84
CA LYS A 48 9.07 -2.53 -0.84
C LYS A 48 8.32 -2.13 0.42
N VAL A 49 7.74 -3.10 1.08
CA VAL A 49 7.10 -2.98 2.39
C VAL A 49 7.63 -4.06 3.31
N GLU A 50 7.64 -3.83 4.61
CA GLU A 50 8.16 -4.76 5.60
C GLU A 50 7.15 -4.97 6.72
N ASN A 51 6.96 -6.22 7.13
CA ASN A 51 6.20 -6.54 8.33
C ASN A 51 7.02 -6.19 9.57
N ILE A 52 6.65 -5.12 10.27
CA ILE A 52 7.31 -4.66 11.51
C ILE A 52 6.61 -5.15 12.77
N SER A 53 5.65 -6.05 12.64
CA SER A 53 4.95 -6.68 13.78
C SER A 53 5.61 -8.01 14.17
N ASN A 54 5.28 -8.50 15.35
CA ASN A 54 5.79 -9.77 15.85
C ASN A 54 4.96 -11.00 15.44
N LYS A 55 4.04 -10.85 14.48
CA LYS A 55 3.17 -11.90 13.96
C LYS A 55 3.03 -11.81 12.43
N PRO A 56 2.67 -12.93 11.76
CA PRO A 56 2.39 -12.89 10.33
C PRO A 56 1.22 -11.96 10.01
N ILE A 57 1.34 -11.23 8.89
CA ILE A 57 0.30 -10.35 8.37
C ILE A 57 -0.05 -10.68 6.91
N PHE A 58 -1.23 -10.22 6.48
CA PHE A 58 -1.68 -10.25 5.09
C PHE A 58 -1.99 -8.81 4.65
N LEU A 59 -1.17 -8.27 3.76
CA LEU A 59 -1.41 -6.94 3.23
C LEU A 59 -2.41 -7.02 2.08
N VAL A 60 -3.41 -6.15 2.14
CA VAL A 60 -4.36 -5.90 1.06
C VAL A 60 -3.92 -4.64 0.34
N TRP A 61 -4.06 -4.62 -0.98
CA TRP A 61 -3.87 -3.41 -1.77
C TRP A 61 -5.03 -3.19 -2.73
N GLU A 62 -5.27 -1.92 -3.03
CA GLU A 62 -6.33 -1.46 -3.94
C GLU A 62 -5.76 -0.37 -4.84
N THR A 63 -6.07 -0.41 -6.13
CA THR A 63 -5.75 0.68 -7.06
C THR A 63 -6.72 1.83 -6.82
N VAL A 64 -6.21 2.95 -6.31
CA VAL A 64 -7.01 4.16 -6.05
C VAL A 64 -7.00 5.14 -7.21
N SER A 65 -5.97 5.09 -8.06
CA SER A 65 -5.94 5.83 -9.33
C SER A 65 -4.98 5.17 -10.32
N ASN A 66 -5.30 5.26 -11.60
CA ASN A 66 -4.44 4.86 -12.71
C ASN A 66 -4.67 5.81 -13.88
N THR A 67 -3.63 6.57 -14.25
CA THR A 67 -3.63 7.50 -15.39
C THR A 67 -2.65 7.10 -16.48
N PHE A 68 -2.16 5.85 -16.48
CA PHE A 68 -1.32 5.36 -17.55
C PHE A 68 -2.07 5.42 -18.89
N PRO A 69 -1.44 5.90 -19.97
CA PRO A 69 -2.02 5.82 -21.29
C PRO A 69 -2.49 4.40 -21.63
N LYS A 70 -3.66 4.27 -22.24
CA LYS A 70 -4.26 2.97 -22.57
C LYS A 70 -3.43 2.16 -23.58
N GLU A 71 -2.60 2.87 -24.35
CA GLU A 71 -1.70 2.28 -25.34
C GLU A 71 -0.47 1.63 -24.71
N TRP A 72 -0.14 1.97 -23.46
CA TRP A 72 0.97 1.34 -22.78
C TRP A 72 0.57 -0.09 -22.37
N ASP A 73 1.41 -1.04 -22.71
CA ASP A 73 1.28 -2.39 -22.18
C ASP A 73 1.93 -2.44 -20.80
N CYS A 74 1.14 -2.77 -19.79
CA CYS A 74 1.54 -2.74 -18.41
C CYS A 74 1.29 -4.09 -17.74
N SER A 75 2.11 -4.42 -16.77
CA SER A 75 1.84 -5.49 -15.82
C SER A 75 2.27 -5.08 -14.42
N MET A 76 1.71 -5.75 -13.45
CA MET A 76 1.98 -5.50 -12.05
C MET A 76 2.29 -6.79 -11.33
N CYS A 77 3.33 -6.78 -10.51
CA CYS A 77 3.67 -7.87 -9.61
C CYS A 77 3.52 -7.43 -8.16
N GLN A 78 3.00 -8.30 -7.35
CA GLN A 78 2.98 -8.18 -5.89
C GLN A 78 3.72 -9.35 -5.26
N HIS A 79 4.03 -9.27 -4.00
CA HIS A 79 4.57 -10.41 -3.25
C HIS A 79 3.66 -11.65 -3.38
N GLY A 80 4.11 -12.64 -4.15
CA GLY A 80 3.44 -13.91 -4.39
C GLY A 80 2.71 -14.06 -5.73
N ALA A 81 2.51 -12.99 -6.53
CA ALA A 81 1.81 -13.09 -7.80
C ALA A 81 2.12 -11.95 -8.77
N CYS A 82 2.04 -12.22 -10.09
CA CYS A 82 2.07 -11.21 -11.15
C CYS A 82 0.77 -11.28 -11.97
N GLN A 83 0.34 -10.13 -12.49
CA GLN A 83 -0.89 -9.98 -13.26
C GLN A 83 -0.67 -9.05 -14.46
N ILE A 84 -1.38 -9.32 -15.56
CA ILE A 84 -1.39 -8.45 -16.75
C ILE A 84 -2.25 -7.22 -16.43
N GLY A 85 -1.79 -6.05 -16.87
CA GLY A 85 -2.43 -4.76 -16.62
C GLY A 85 -2.22 -4.26 -15.19
N ILE A 86 -3.04 -3.28 -14.82
CA ILE A 86 -3.11 -2.74 -13.45
C ILE A 86 -4.46 -3.14 -12.86
N PRO A 87 -4.51 -4.23 -12.08
CA PRO A 87 -5.77 -4.74 -11.53
C PRO A 87 -6.34 -3.82 -10.43
N LYS A 88 -7.60 -4.05 -10.05
CA LYS A 88 -8.28 -3.22 -9.03
C LYS A 88 -7.76 -3.44 -7.61
N GLY A 89 -7.28 -4.63 -7.30
CA GLY A 89 -6.75 -4.96 -5.99
C GLY A 89 -6.56 -6.47 -5.79
N SER A 90 -5.81 -6.83 -4.74
CA SER A 90 -5.60 -8.21 -4.31
C SER A 90 -4.99 -8.26 -2.89
N VAL A 91 -4.57 -9.44 -2.48
CA VAL A 91 -3.94 -9.71 -1.19
C VAL A 91 -2.55 -10.28 -1.41
N PHE A 92 -1.57 -9.82 -0.64
CA PHE A 92 -0.22 -10.42 -0.63
C PHE A 92 -0.27 -11.86 -0.10
N SER A 93 0.68 -12.69 -0.53
CA SER A 93 1.03 -13.88 0.24
C SER A 93 1.45 -13.46 1.65
N LYS A 94 1.34 -14.41 2.60
CA LYS A 94 1.68 -14.19 4.01
C LYS A 94 3.08 -13.58 4.15
N LEU A 95 3.20 -12.48 4.91
CA LEU A 95 4.46 -11.89 5.35
C LEU A 95 4.71 -12.27 6.80
N ASN A 96 5.78 -13.03 7.06
CA ASN A 96 6.22 -13.31 8.43
C ASN A 96 6.86 -12.06 9.06
N PRO A 97 7.06 -12.02 10.39
CA PRO A 97 7.82 -10.95 11.04
C PRO A 97 9.15 -10.67 10.33
N ASP A 98 9.50 -9.39 10.16
CA ASP A 98 10.71 -8.89 9.49
C ASP A 98 10.83 -9.28 8.01
N GLN A 99 9.82 -9.92 7.42
CA GLN A 99 9.80 -10.25 6.01
C GLN A 99 9.38 -9.06 5.17
N GLN A 100 10.10 -8.86 4.05
CA GLN A 100 9.76 -7.85 3.05
C GLN A 100 8.85 -8.44 1.96
N GLY A 101 7.83 -7.67 1.60
CA GLY A 101 7.03 -7.83 0.39
C GLY A 101 7.25 -6.65 -0.56
N PHE A 102 6.53 -6.63 -1.69
CA PHE A 102 6.65 -5.54 -2.65
C PHE A 102 5.41 -5.40 -3.54
N ILE A 103 5.24 -4.22 -4.11
CA ILE A 103 4.52 -3.97 -5.36
C ILE A 103 5.55 -3.52 -6.39
N ALA A 104 5.45 -4.04 -7.61
CA ALA A 104 6.27 -3.66 -8.74
C ALA A 104 5.40 -3.49 -9.98
N ILE A 105 5.77 -2.54 -10.84
CA ILE A 105 5.16 -2.34 -12.15
C ILE A 105 6.18 -2.56 -13.26
N HIS A 106 5.68 -2.99 -14.40
CA HIS A 106 6.39 -3.10 -15.66
C HIS A 106 5.62 -2.27 -16.69
N VAL A 107 6.33 -1.53 -17.54
CA VAL A 107 5.70 -0.69 -18.55
C VAL A 107 6.43 -0.83 -19.88
N ILE A 108 5.67 -1.12 -20.94
CA ILE A 108 6.12 -1.11 -22.32
C ILE A 108 5.32 0.01 -23.02
N PRO A 109 5.98 1.13 -23.41
CA PRO A 109 5.27 2.29 -23.96
C PRO A 109 4.65 2.09 -25.33
N VAL A 110 5.06 1.05 -26.08
CA VAL A 110 4.60 0.76 -27.45
C VAL A 110 4.72 2.00 -28.36
N ASN A 111 5.86 2.69 -28.27
CA ASN A 111 6.17 3.94 -29.00
C ASN A 111 5.28 5.15 -28.63
N LYS A 112 4.49 5.08 -27.56
CA LYS A 112 3.63 6.17 -27.11
C LYS A 112 4.33 6.97 -26.01
N ILE A 113 4.65 8.25 -26.30
CA ILE A 113 5.16 9.21 -25.31
C ILE A 113 4.01 9.66 -24.40
N GLY A 114 4.35 10.09 -23.18
CA GLY A 114 3.38 10.61 -22.23
C GLY A 114 3.80 10.45 -20.79
N ASN A 115 2.94 10.85 -19.90
CA ASN A 115 3.11 10.71 -18.45
C ASN A 115 1.96 9.92 -17.88
N GLY A 116 2.23 9.14 -16.87
CA GLY A 116 1.21 8.39 -16.15
C GLY A 116 1.58 8.19 -14.69
N THR A 117 0.56 8.01 -13.87
CA THR A 117 0.69 7.74 -12.44
C THR A 117 -0.27 6.64 -12.05
N VAL A 118 0.23 5.67 -11.30
CA VAL A 118 -0.63 4.70 -10.61
C VAL A 118 -0.41 4.78 -9.11
N LYS A 119 -1.51 4.74 -8.35
CA LYS A 119 -1.49 4.79 -6.89
C LYS A 119 -2.20 3.58 -6.31
N PHE A 120 -1.53 2.93 -5.38
CA PHE A 120 -2.07 1.80 -4.62
C PHE A 120 -2.21 2.19 -3.16
N LYS A 121 -3.41 1.99 -2.60
CA LYS A 121 -3.61 2.00 -1.15
C LYS A 121 -3.27 0.62 -0.62
N ILE A 122 -2.44 0.54 0.40
CA ILE A 122 -2.05 -0.72 1.03
C ILE A 122 -2.33 -0.66 2.53
N TYR A 123 -2.83 -1.77 3.10
CA TYR A 123 -3.16 -1.90 4.52
C TYR A 123 -3.10 -3.35 4.97
N ASP A 124 -2.91 -3.58 6.25
CA ASP A 124 -3.04 -4.91 6.84
C ASP A 124 -4.51 -5.31 6.95
N LYS A 125 -4.86 -6.49 6.46
CA LYS A 125 -6.22 -7.05 6.50
C LYS A 125 -6.80 -7.04 7.92
N ALA A 126 -5.97 -7.26 8.94
CA ALA A 126 -6.38 -7.26 10.35
C ALA A 126 -6.43 -5.85 10.97
N ASN A 127 -5.81 -4.84 10.33
CA ASN A 127 -5.76 -3.46 10.81
C ASN A 127 -5.97 -2.46 9.66
N PRO A 128 -7.17 -2.41 9.04
CA PRO A 128 -7.42 -1.58 7.86
C PRO A 128 -7.43 -0.08 8.14
N ALA A 129 -7.47 0.33 9.41
CA ALA A 129 -7.41 1.73 9.81
C ALA A 129 -6.04 2.36 9.55
N TYR A 130 -4.95 1.56 9.55
CA TYR A 130 -3.63 2.01 9.15
C TYR A 130 -3.37 1.64 7.68
N SER A 131 -3.17 2.65 6.85
CA SER A 131 -2.90 2.45 5.42
C SER A 131 -1.80 3.39 4.91
N LYS A 132 -1.19 3.03 3.79
CA LYS A 132 -0.21 3.83 3.05
C LYS A 132 -0.61 3.91 1.58
N ILE A 133 -0.22 5.00 0.91
CA ILE A 133 -0.32 5.13 -0.54
C ILE A 133 1.06 4.92 -1.12
N LEU A 134 1.16 3.96 -2.05
CA LEU A 134 2.35 3.73 -2.88
C LEU A 134 2.08 4.35 -4.24
N THR A 135 3.00 5.17 -4.74
CA THR A 135 2.84 5.92 -5.98
C THR A 135 3.95 5.57 -6.95
N PHE A 136 3.58 5.24 -8.18
CA PHE A 136 4.51 5.06 -9.30
C PHE A 136 4.20 6.12 -10.35
N GLU A 137 5.19 6.95 -10.65
CA GLU A 137 5.14 7.98 -11.68
C GLU A 137 6.07 7.56 -12.82
N VAL A 138 5.54 7.50 -14.04
CA VAL A 138 6.30 7.10 -15.22
C VAL A 138 6.18 8.19 -16.29
N GLU A 139 7.33 8.63 -16.78
CA GLU A 139 7.45 9.56 -17.91
C GLU A 139 8.10 8.82 -19.07
N VAL A 140 7.48 8.91 -20.26
CA VAL A 140 7.98 8.36 -21.51
C VAL A 140 8.28 9.50 -22.48
N LEU A 141 9.56 9.57 -22.89
CA LEU A 141 10.14 10.59 -23.78
C LEU A 141 10.29 10.09 -25.22
#